data_a6f003667c358752cc5f9a8c5b70c757
#
_entry.id   a6f003667c358752cc5f9a8c5b70c757
#
_cell.length_a   1.000
_cell.length_b   1.000
_cell.length_c   1.000
_cell.angle_alpha   90.00
_cell.angle_beta   90.00
_cell.angle_gamma   90.00
#
_symmetry.space_group_name_H-M   'P 1'
#
loop_
_entity.id
_entity.type
_entity.pdbx_description
1 polymer ?
#
loop_
_entity_poly.entity_id
_entity_poly.type
_entity_poly.pdbx_seq_one_letter_code
_entity_poly.pdbx_strand_id
1 'polypeptide(L)'
;FNDVRIPDSQRLGREGDGWKVALTTLMNERAGIGTYYKSNFWQMLDSLQNIEINGQSALNDKAIRAKMADFYINMSGVRNINFRMMSALSKGQHPGPESSLSKLIIA
;
A
#
# COMPACT_ATOMS: atom_id res chain seq x y z
N PHE A 1 18.23 6.05 -23.21
CA PHE A 1 17.92 5.37 -24.48
C PHE A 1 18.22 6.34 -25.63
N ASN A 2 19.06 5.96 -26.57
CA ASN A 2 19.38 6.76 -27.74
C ASN A 2 18.97 5.99 -28.99
N ASP A 3 18.14 6.58 -29.83
CA ASP A 3 17.67 6.06 -31.13
C ASP A 3 17.09 4.63 -31.11
N VAL A 4 16.50 4.22 -30.00
CA VAL A 4 15.85 2.91 -29.88
C VAL A 4 14.56 2.91 -30.71
N ARG A 5 14.50 1.99 -31.69
CA ARG A 5 13.30 1.79 -32.52
C ARG A 5 12.54 0.58 -32.05
N ILE A 6 11.25 0.74 -31.78
CA ILE A 6 10.32 -0.34 -31.45
C ILE A 6 9.18 -0.36 -32.47
N PRO A 7 8.68 -1.54 -32.86
CA PRO A 7 7.54 -1.65 -33.77
C PRO A 7 6.30 -0.96 -33.19
N ASP A 8 5.50 -0.31 -34.04
CA ASP A 8 4.25 0.35 -33.62
C ASP A 8 3.24 -0.64 -33.00
N SER A 9 3.30 -1.91 -33.36
CA SER A 9 2.48 -2.97 -32.76
C SER A 9 2.74 -3.18 -31.25
N GLN A 10 3.84 -2.66 -30.70
CA GLN A 10 4.15 -2.68 -29.27
C GLN A 10 3.67 -1.42 -28.54
N ARG A 11 3.02 -0.50 -29.23
CA ARG A 11 2.44 0.70 -28.63
C ARG A 11 1.23 0.34 -27.75
N LEU A 12 1.18 0.92 -26.57
CA LEU A 12 0.03 0.83 -25.68
C LEU A 12 -0.92 2.00 -25.90
N GLY A 13 -2.17 1.72 -26.32
CA GLY A 13 -3.18 2.71 -26.61
C GLY A 13 -3.02 3.35 -28.01
N ARG A 14 -3.81 4.38 -28.26
CA ARG A 14 -3.76 5.13 -29.51
C ARG A 14 -2.71 6.23 -29.46
N GLU A 15 -2.34 6.76 -30.61
CA GLU A 15 -1.51 7.96 -30.69
C GLU A 15 -2.20 9.11 -29.93
N GLY A 16 -1.47 9.78 -29.04
CA GLY A 16 -2.00 10.81 -28.14
C GLY A 16 -2.54 10.31 -26.81
N ASP A 17 -2.77 9.01 -26.59
CA ASP A 17 -3.31 8.43 -25.34
C ASP A 17 -2.24 8.22 -24.26
N GLY A 18 -1.00 8.64 -24.42
CA GLY A 18 0.10 8.36 -23.51
C GLY A 18 -0.18 8.74 -22.05
N TRP A 19 -0.82 9.88 -21.82
CA TRP A 19 -1.22 10.30 -20.48
C TRP A 19 -2.24 9.36 -19.84
N LYS A 20 -3.24 8.92 -20.60
CA LYS A 20 -4.25 7.96 -20.14
C LYS A 20 -3.63 6.60 -19.78
N VAL A 21 -2.71 6.13 -20.62
CA VAL A 21 -1.95 4.88 -20.37
C VAL A 21 -1.12 5.00 -19.10
N ALA A 22 -0.38 6.11 -18.93
CA ALA A 22 0.41 6.37 -17.73
C ALA A 22 -0.45 6.42 -16.46
N LEU A 23 -1.60 7.11 -16.49
CA LEU A 23 -2.53 7.15 -15.37
C LEU A 23 -3.06 5.75 -15.01
N THR A 24 -3.39 4.92 -16.00
CA THR A 24 -3.85 3.55 -15.76
C THR A 24 -2.79 2.73 -15.04
N THR A 25 -1.53 2.83 -15.45
CA THR A 25 -0.40 2.17 -14.80
C THR A 25 -0.23 2.63 -13.35
N LEU A 26 -0.24 3.94 -13.11
CA LEU A 26 -0.10 4.52 -11.77
C LEU A 26 -1.26 4.14 -10.83
N MET A 27 -2.48 4.02 -11.35
CA MET A 27 -3.63 3.56 -10.57
C MET A 27 -3.49 2.10 -10.16
N ASN A 28 -3.01 1.23 -11.05
CA ASN A 28 -2.77 -0.18 -10.74
C ASN A 28 -1.61 -0.35 -9.74
N GLU A 29 -0.55 0.43 -9.85
CA GLU A 29 0.53 0.45 -8.87
C GLU A 29 0.02 0.80 -7.47
N ARG A 30 -0.82 1.83 -7.34
CA ARG A 30 -1.43 2.22 -6.06
C ARG A 30 -2.26 1.10 -5.44
N ALA A 31 -2.95 0.31 -6.26
CA ALA A 31 -3.73 -0.85 -5.79
C ALA A 31 -2.82 -1.94 -5.18
N GLY A 32 -1.60 -2.10 -5.69
CA GLY A 32 -0.62 -3.08 -5.20
C GLY A 32 0.03 -2.71 -3.87
N ILE A 33 0.18 -1.42 -3.56
CA ILE A 33 0.94 -0.95 -2.39
C ILE A 33 0.36 -1.48 -1.07
N GLY A 34 -0.96 -1.62 -0.95
CA GLY A 34 -1.60 -2.08 0.28
C GLY A 34 -1.47 -3.58 0.58
N THR A 35 -1.03 -4.39 -0.38
CA THR A 35 -0.89 -5.85 -0.20
C THR A 35 0.41 -6.23 0.51
N TYR A 36 1.46 -5.44 0.38
CA TYR A 36 2.78 -5.73 0.96
C TYR A 36 2.85 -5.55 2.49
N TYR A 37 1.95 -4.79 3.09
CA TYR A 37 1.97 -4.47 4.52
C TYR A 37 1.26 -5.47 5.42
N LYS A 38 0.60 -6.48 4.85
CA LYS A 38 -0.27 -7.40 5.59
C LYS A 38 0.48 -8.32 6.57
N SER A 39 1.76 -8.53 6.36
CA SER A 39 2.55 -9.52 7.11
C SER A 39 3.34 -8.94 8.29
N ASN A 40 3.60 -7.63 8.32
CA ASN A 40 4.61 -7.09 9.23
C ASN A 40 4.12 -6.85 10.67
N PHE A 41 2.83 -6.54 10.90
CA PHE A 41 2.35 -6.25 12.26
C PHE A 41 2.44 -7.45 13.19
N TRP A 42 1.91 -8.60 12.77
CA TRP A 42 1.90 -9.81 13.60
C TRP A 42 3.30 -10.36 13.84
N GLN A 43 4.16 -10.31 12.82
CA GLN A 43 5.56 -10.70 12.95
C GLN A 43 6.31 -9.77 13.90
N MET A 44 6.05 -8.46 13.83
CA MET A 44 6.64 -7.48 14.73
C MET A 44 6.15 -7.67 16.17
N LEU A 45 4.86 -7.94 16.36
CA LEU A 45 4.28 -8.24 17.66
C LEU A 45 4.91 -9.49 18.28
N ASP A 46 5.04 -10.55 17.49
CA ASP A 46 5.69 -11.81 17.90
C ASP A 46 7.16 -11.57 18.28
N SER A 47 7.89 -10.81 17.48
CA SER A 47 9.26 -10.42 17.78
C SER A 47 9.38 -9.64 19.10
N LEU A 48 8.47 -8.70 19.37
CA LEU A 48 8.46 -7.89 20.59
C LEU A 48 8.13 -8.70 21.84
N GLN A 49 7.41 -9.81 21.72
CA GLN A 49 7.18 -10.73 22.84
C GLN A 49 8.47 -11.38 23.35
N ASN A 50 9.42 -11.59 22.44
CA ASN A 50 10.70 -12.26 22.71
C ASN A 50 11.85 -11.28 23.02
N ILE A 51 11.60 -9.97 22.97
CA ILE A 51 12.58 -8.93 23.32
C ILE A 51 12.38 -8.51 24.77
N GLU A 52 13.47 -8.53 25.54
CA GLU A 52 13.49 -8.03 26.91
C GLU A 52 14.12 -6.63 26.98
N ILE A 53 13.49 -5.76 27.76
CA ILE A 53 14.00 -4.44 28.10
C ILE A 53 13.97 -4.33 29.64
N ASN A 54 15.13 -4.11 30.26
CA ASN A 54 15.27 -4.06 31.71
C ASN A 54 14.71 -5.29 32.44
N GLY A 55 14.88 -6.49 31.86
CA GLY A 55 14.42 -7.75 32.44
C GLY A 55 12.91 -8.01 32.31
N GLN A 56 12.20 -7.24 31.49
CA GLN A 56 10.77 -7.42 31.20
C GLN A 56 10.53 -7.43 29.70
N SER A 57 9.45 -8.10 29.27
CA SER A 57 9.06 -8.08 27.85
C SER A 57 8.89 -6.64 27.35
N ALA A 58 9.39 -6.36 26.15
CA ALA A 58 9.24 -5.08 25.48
C ALA A 58 7.75 -4.63 25.36
N LEU A 59 6.82 -5.57 25.33
CA LEU A 59 5.39 -5.28 25.33
C LEU A 59 4.84 -4.72 26.63
N ASN A 60 5.60 -4.78 27.74
CA ASN A 60 5.24 -4.15 29.00
C ASN A 60 5.55 -2.64 28.99
N ASP A 61 6.38 -2.17 28.05
CA ASP A 61 6.68 -0.75 27.88
C ASP A 61 5.48 -0.03 27.24
N LYS A 62 5.01 1.03 27.91
CA LYS A 62 3.84 1.80 27.49
C LYS A 62 4.07 2.53 26.16
N ALA A 63 5.29 3.02 25.90
CA ALA A 63 5.61 3.75 24.69
C ALA A 63 5.65 2.79 23.47
N ILE A 64 6.20 1.59 23.65
CA ILE A 64 6.18 0.55 22.62
C ILE A 64 4.74 0.14 22.32
N ARG A 65 3.92 -0.11 23.34
CA ARG A 65 2.51 -0.46 23.17
C ARG A 65 1.73 0.63 22.42
N ALA A 66 1.94 1.90 22.76
CA ALA A 66 1.31 3.01 22.07
C ALA A 66 1.68 3.05 20.58
N LYS A 67 2.97 2.92 20.26
CA LYS A 67 3.44 2.85 18.85
C LYS A 67 2.86 1.66 18.10
N MET A 68 2.75 0.51 18.75
CA MET A 68 2.13 -0.68 18.16
C MET A 68 0.64 -0.48 17.90
N ALA A 69 -0.08 0.19 18.82
CA ALA A 69 -1.49 0.54 18.63
C ALA A 69 -1.68 1.50 17.44
N ASP A 70 -0.87 2.56 17.34
CA ASP A 70 -0.90 3.50 16.23
C ASP A 70 -0.61 2.80 14.89
N PHE A 71 0.39 1.93 14.88
CA PHE A 71 0.71 1.13 13.71
C PHE A 71 -0.47 0.24 13.29
N TYR A 72 -1.11 -0.44 14.24
CA TYR A 72 -2.28 -1.28 13.97
C TYR A 72 -3.47 -0.47 13.41
N ILE A 73 -3.73 0.72 13.96
CA ILE A 73 -4.80 1.61 13.50
C ILE A 73 -4.54 2.04 12.05
N ASN A 74 -3.32 2.50 11.75
CA ASN A 74 -2.92 2.91 10.42
C ASN A 74 -3.03 1.76 9.40
N MET A 75 -2.55 0.58 9.76
CA MET A 75 -2.65 -0.62 8.93
C MET A 75 -4.10 -1.04 8.68
N SER A 76 -4.96 -0.95 9.70
CA SER A 76 -6.38 -1.23 9.58
C SER A 76 -7.08 -0.22 8.66
N GLY A 77 -6.70 1.06 8.75
CA GLY A 77 -7.16 2.12 7.84
C GLY A 77 -6.82 1.80 6.39
N VAL A 78 -5.55 1.51 6.09
CA VAL A 78 -5.09 1.13 4.74
C VAL A 78 -5.84 -0.10 4.22
N ARG A 79 -6.01 -1.13 5.04
CA ARG A 79 -6.75 -2.33 4.66
C ARG A 79 -8.21 -2.01 4.27
N ASN A 80 -8.89 -1.18 5.03
CA ASN A 80 -10.28 -0.81 4.75
C ASN A 80 -10.40 0.06 3.49
N ILE A 81 -9.44 0.97 3.24
CA ILE A 81 -9.36 1.73 1.98
C ILE A 81 -9.21 0.77 0.80
N ASN A 82 -8.33 -0.22 0.91
CA ASN A 82 -8.13 -1.22 -0.15
C ASN A 82 -9.38 -2.06 -0.40
N PHE A 83 -10.12 -2.48 0.63
CA PHE A 83 -11.39 -3.18 0.44
C PHE A 83 -12.43 -2.33 -0.28
N ARG A 84 -12.54 -1.04 0.06
CA ARG A 84 -13.43 -0.10 -0.65
C ARG A 84 -13.02 0.04 -2.11
N MET A 85 -11.73 0.20 -2.38
CA MET A 85 -11.18 0.30 -3.73
C MET A 85 -11.49 -0.96 -4.55
N MET A 86 -11.24 -2.16 -4.00
CA MET A 86 -11.54 -3.43 -4.66
C MET A 86 -13.04 -3.58 -4.93
N SER A 87 -13.89 -3.16 -3.97
CA SER A 87 -15.34 -3.16 -4.15
C SER A 87 -15.79 -2.20 -5.26
N ALA A 88 -15.18 -1.03 -5.39
CA ALA A 88 -15.47 -0.09 -6.48
C ALA A 88 -15.07 -0.69 -7.84
N LEU A 89 -13.86 -1.24 -7.94
CA LEU A 89 -13.36 -1.88 -9.15
C LEU A 89 -14.23 -3.05 -9.60
N SER A 90 -14.70 -3.90 -8.66
CA SER A 90 -15.59 -5.04 -8.97
C SER A 90 -16.95 -4.61 -9.54
N LYS A 91 -17.35 -3.36 -9.30
CA LYS A 91 -18.57 -2.75 -9.83
C LYS A 91 -18.31 -1.92 -11.09
N GLY A 92 -17.12 -1.99 -11.67
CA GLY A 92 -16.72 -1.20 -12.83
C GLY A 92 -16.55 0.30 -12.55
N GLN A 93 -16.45 0.68 -11.28
CA GLN A 93 -16.22 2.06 -10.84
C GLN A 93 -14.74 2.35 -10.71
N HIS A 94 -14.34 3.60 -10.89
CA HIS A 94 -12.97 4.03 -10.61
C HIS A 94 -12.81 4.30 -9.10
N PRO A 95 -11.65 3.93 -8.50
CA PRO A 95 -11.33 4.31 -7.14
C PRO A 95 -11.33 5.82 -6.97
N GLY A 96 -11.86 6.30 -5.85
CA GLY A 96 -11.87 7.71 -5.52
C GLY A 96 -10.51 8.22 -5.01
N PRO A 97 -10.42 9.52 -4.66
CA PRO A 97 -9.19 10.14 -4.16
C PRO A 97 -8.68 9.53 -2.85
N GLU A 98 -9.55 8.85 -2.10
CA GLU A 98 -9.18 8.13 -0.87
C GLU A 98 -8.12 7.05 -1.09
N SER A 99 -7.98 6.52 -2.30
CA SER A 99 -6.91 5.58 -2.66
C SER A 99 -5.50 6.16 -2.45
N SER A 100 -5.37 7.50 -2.48
CA SER A 100 -4.11 8.19 -2.23
C SER A 100 -3.72 8.25 -0.75
N LEU A 101 -4.67 8.08 0.18
CA LEU A 101 -4.40 8.09 1.63
C LEU A 101 -3.49 6.94 2.04
N SER A 102 -3.60 5.79 1.39
CA SER A 102 -2.71 4.65 1.64
C SER A 102 -1.24 5.04 1.45
N LYS A 103 -0.93 5.83 0.45
CA LYS A 103 0.44 6.30 0.18
C LYS A 103 0.96 7.26 1.25
N LEU A 104 0.11 8.13 1.79
CA LEU A 104 0.48 9.05 2.89
C LEU A 104 0.77 8.31 4.21
N ILE A 105 0.06 7.22 4.46
CA ILE A 105 0.22 6.43 5.70
C ILE A 105 1.48 5.55 5.63
N ILE A 106 1.85 5.11 4.42
CA ILE A 106 2.91 4.12 4.19
C ILE A 106 4.27 4.79 3.86
N ALA A 107 4.27 6.03 3.37
CA ALA A 107 5.48 6.78 3.06
C ALA A 107 6.17 7.33 4.30
#